data_53bd284c2b817ea68a45260fe9eff34e
#
_entry.id   53bd284c2b817ea68a45260fe9eff34e
#
_cell.length_a   1.000
_cell.length_b   1.000
_cell.length_c   1.000
_cell.angle_alpha   90.00
_cell.angle_beta   90.00
_cell.angle_gamma   90.00
#
_symmetry.space_group_name_H-M   'P 1'
#
loop_
_entity.id
_entity.type
_entity.pdbx_description
1 polymer ?
#
loop_
_entity_poly.entity_id
_entity_poly.type
_entity_poly.pdbx_seq_one_letter_code
_entity_poly.pdbx_strand_id
1 'polypeptide(L)'
;MEQMREKYESLSAFVLKDLAKARGIKGVSSLKKGQIIERMLEEDAKEAEEAEKNGTAEERANSFKDDYAALDSGEEAEGILEVMPEGFGFIRCDNYMPGDHDIYVAPAQIRRFNLKTGDIVKGNMKVKSEREKFQALLYLTTVNGYTPDVAQKRTSFEDLVPIFPNERLRLERPGASVAMRVVDLISPIGKGQRGMIVSQPKAGKTTLLKEIAKSVTVNNPEMHLIILLIDERPEEVTDIKEAIEGDNVEVIYSTFDELPEHHKRVSEMVIERAKRLVEHGNDVMILLDSITRLARAYNVTVPPSGRTLSGGLDPVALHMPKRFFGAARNMRNGGSLTILATALVDTGSKMDDVVFEEFKGTGNMELVLDRKLSEKRIFPAIDLSLIHISEPTRPY
;
A
#
# COMPACT_ATOMS: atom_id res chain seq x y z
N MET A 1 -24.93 20.92 21.74
CA MET A 1 -24.23 22.04 21.06
C MET A 1 -22.77 21.67 20.74
N GLU A 2 -21.94 21.27 21.71
CA GLU A 2 -20.52 20.94 21.50
C GLU A 2 -20.33 19.72 20.57
N GLN A 3 -21.09 18.67 20.75
CA GLN A 3 -21.10 17.49 19.86
C GLN A 3 -21.53 17.80 18.41
N MET A 4 -22.46 18.75 18.23
CA MET A 4 -22.89 19.19 16.90
C MET A 4 -21.81 20.02 16.20
N ARG A 5 -21.13 20.89 16.96
CA ARG A 5 -20.00 21.66 16.46
C ARG A 5 -18.85 20.74 15.97
N GLU A 6 -18.51 19.72 16.75
CA GLU A 6 -17.51 18.71 16.33
C GLU A 6 -17.92 17.97 15.06
N LYS A 7 -19.20 17.61 14.92
CA LYS A 7 -19.71 17.00 13.69
C LYS A 7 -19.57 17.93 12.48
N TYR A 8 -19.95 19.20 12.60
CA TYR A 8 -19.79 20.17 11.50
C TYR A 8 -18.34 20.46 11.18
N GLU A 9 -17.46 20.50 12.18
CA GLU A 9 -16.03 20.68 11.99
C GLU A 9 -15.40 19.51 11.24
N SER A 10 -15.97 18.31 11.31
CA SER A 10 -15.50 17.14 10.57
C SER A 10 -15.80 17.18 9.08
N LEU A 11 -16.80 17.97 8.67
CA LEU A 11 -17.23 18.05 7.28
C LEU A 11 -16.33 19.00 6.48
N SER A 12 -16.21 18.74 5.17
CA SER A 12 -15.53 19.69 4.27
C SER A 12 -16.38 20.98 4.13
N ALA A 13 -15.73 22.11 3.82
CA ALA A 13 -16.43 23.38 3.57
C ALA A 13 -17.45 23.28 2.42
N PHE A 14 -17.22 22.37 1.48
CA PHE A 14 -18.10 22.11 0.36
C PHE A 14 -19.36 21.37 0.81
N VAL A 15 -19.21 20.28 1.56
CA VAL A 15 -20.33 19.50 2.13
C VAL A 15 -21.17 20.37 3.09
N LEU A 16 -20.51 21.23 3.90
CA LEU A 16 -21.20 22.18 4.77
C LEU A 16 -22.03 23.21 3.99
N LYS A 17 -21.52 23.68 2.84
CA LYS A 17 -22.27 24.60 1.97
C LYS A 17 -23.51 23.94 1.38
N ASP A 18 -23.40 22.70 0.95
CA ASP A 18 -24.50 21.95 0.38
C ASP A 18 -25.54 21.58 1.46
N LEU A 19 -25.08 21.18 2.64
CA LEU A 19 -25.94 20.90 3.80
C LEU A 19 -26.70 22.17 4.22
N ALA A 20 -26.00 23.30 4.28
CA ALA A 20 -26.68 24.59 4.62
C ALA A 20 -27.69 25.03 3.55
N LYS A 21 -27.43 24.75 2.26
CA LYS A 21 -28.39 24.99 1.18
C LYS A 21 -29.60 24.06 1.25
N ALA A 22 -29.41 22.77 1.53
CA ALA A 22 -30.48 21.79 1.71
C ALA A 22 -31.43 22.20 2.84
N ARG A 23 -30.88 22.83 3.90
CA ARG A 23 -31.65 23.43 5.01
C ARG A 23 -32.26 24.82 4.70
N GLY A 24 -32.11 25.28 3.48
CA GLY A 24 -32.67 26.58 3.07
C GLY A 24 -31.94 27.81 3.59
N ILE A 25 -30.70 27.66 4.15
CA ILE A 25 -29.91 28.78 4.65
C ILE A 25 -29.32 29.56 3.46
N LYS A 26 -29.83 30.77 3.25
CA LYS A 26 -29.46 31.64 2.14
C LYS A 26 -28.09 32.34 2.40
N GLY A 27 -27.31 32.57 1.32
CA GLY A 27 -26.11 33.38 1.38
C GLY A 27 -24.86 32.65 1.85
N VAL A 28 -24.84 31.31 1.92
CA VAL A 28 -23.68 30.50 2.38
C VAL A 28 -22.54 30.34 1.36
N SER A 29 -22.78 30.67 0.09
CA SER A 29 -21.83 30.46 -1.01
C SER A 29 -20.52 31.27 -0.85
N SER A 30 -20.59 32.46 -0.24
CA SER A 30 -19.46 33.38 -0.02
C SER A 30 -18.82 33.27 1.37
N LEU A 31 -19.39 32.44 2.28
CA LEU A 31 -18.93 32.33 3.66
C LEU A 31 -17.75 31.37 3.81
N LYS A 32 -16.86 31.67 4.78
CA LYS A 32 -15.79 30.76 5.22
C LYS A 32 -16.36 29.64 6.09
N LYS A 33 -15.67 28.50 6.17
CA LYS A 33 -16.12 27.30 6.90
C LYS A 33 -16.61 27.59 8.32
N GLY A 34 -15.86 28.38 9.10
CA GLY A 34 -16.26 28.74 10.48
C GLY A 34 -17.58 29.53 10.53
N GLN A 35 -17.79 30.46 9.60
CA GLN A 35 -19.03 31.24 9.52
C GLN A 35 -20.25 30.41 9.12
N ILE A 36 -20.02 29.38 8.30
CA ILE A 36 -21.10 28.45 7.93
C ILE A 36 -21.48 27.61 9.15
N ILE A 37 -20.49 27.12 9.91
CA ILE A 37 -20.72 26.35 11.14
C ILE A 37 -21.49 27.18 12.17
N GLU A 38 -21.10 28.44 12.39
CA GLU A 38 -21.81 29.32 13.32
C GLU A 38 -23.28 29.53 12.90
N ARG A 39 -23.54 29.79 11.62
CA ARG A 39 -24.88 29.93 11.11
C ARG A 39 -25.72 28.66 11.20
N MET A 40 -25.12 27.51 10.97
CA MET A 40 -25.75 26.20 11.14
C MET A 40 -26.10 25.93 12.61
N LEU A 41 -25.20 26.29 13.54
CA LEU A 41 -25.44 26.17 14.97
C LEU A 41 -26.53 27.17 15.48
N GLU A 42 -26.61 28.37 14.88
CA GLU A 42 -27.70 29.32 15.16
C GLU A 42 -29.05 28.79 14.68
N GLU A 43 -29.08 28.13 13.53
CA GLU A 43 -30.30 27.51 13.00
C GLU A 43 -30.72 26.29 13.83
N ASP A 44 -29.73 25.42 14.21
CA ASP A 44 -29.95 24.32 15.14
C ASP A 44 -30.49 24.80 16.51
N ALA A 45 -30.05 25.98 16.99
CA ALA A 45 -30.53 26.59 18.21
C ALA A 45 -31.98 27.10 18.07
N LYS A 46 -32.33 27.70 16.94
CA LYS A 46 -33.72 28.16 16.66
C LYS A 46 -34.67 26.97 16.51
N GLU A 47 -34.27 25.95 15.75
CA GLU A 47 -35.03 24.69 15.63
C GLU A 47 -35.19 24.00 16.99
N ALA A 48 -34.15 24.15 17.88
CA ALA A 48 -34.22 23.66 19.24
C ALA A 48 -35.22 24.41 20.12
N GLU A 49 -35.29 25.73 20.00
CA GLU A 49 -36.28 26.56 20.71
C GLU A 49 -37.73 26.37 20.19
N GLU A 50 -37.88 26.16 18.87
CA GLU A 50 -39.17 25.83 18.28
C GLU A 50 -39.66 24.42 18.63
N ALA A 51 -38.75 23.46 18.76
CA ALA A 51 -39.05 22.08 19.13
C ALA A 51 -39.27 21.90 20.65
N GLU A 52 -38.69 22.75 21.51
CA GLU A 52 -39.12 22.83 22.94
C GLU A 52 -40.56 23.27 23.10
N LYS A 53 -41.09 23.93 22.11
CA LYS A 53 -42.51 24.31 22.06
C LYS A 53 -43.42 23.23 21.47
N ASN A 54 -42.93 22.29 20.66
CA ASN A 54 -43.77 21.41 19.83
C ASN A 54 -43.36 19.93 19.68
N GLY A 55 -42.35 19.36 20.39
CA GLY A 55 -42.06 17.93 20.19
C GLY A 55 -40.72 17.40 20.69
N THR A 56 -40.56 16.08 20.71
CA THR A 56 -39.59 15.27 21.43
C THR A 56 -38.16 15.24 20.85
N ALA A 57 -37.17 14.89 21.71
CA ALA A 57 -35.76 14.78 21.38
C ALA A 57 -35.42 13.73 20.26
N GLU A 58 -36.36 12.83 19.97
CA GLU A 58 -36.22 11.83 18.88
C GLU A 58 -36.35 12.42 17.48
N GLU A 59 -37.15 13.49 17.30
CA GLU A 59 -37.31 14.16 16.00
C GLU A 59 -36.07 14.93 15.57
N ARG A 60 -35.26 15.42 16.52
CA ARG A 60 -33.99 16.13 16.26
C ARG A 60 -32.89 15.19 15.73
N ALA A 61 -32.83 13.97 16.25
CA ALA A 61 -31.89 12.95 15.76
C ALA A 61 -32.29 12.46 14.36
N ASN A 62 -33.57 12.54 14.02
CA ASN A 62 -34.07 12.14 12.72
C ASN A 62 -33.86 13.22 11.65
N SER A 63 -34.02 14.52 11.93
CA SER A 63 -33.77 15.57 10.91
C SER A 63 -32.31 15.59 10.44
N PHE A 64 -31.34 15.35 11.36
CA PHE A 64 -29.95 15.26 11.01
C PHE A 64 -29.64 13.99 10.19
N LYS A 65 -30.36 12.89 10.45
CA LYS A 65 -30.27 11.65 9.63
C LYS A 65 -30.87 11.86 8.24
N ASP A 66 -31.97 12.61 8.16
CA ASP A 66 -32.67 12.87 6.89
C ASP A 66 -31.85 13.79 5.97
N ASP A 67 -31.20 14.82 6.52
CA ASP A 67 -30.28 15.69 5.76
C ASP A 67 -29.05 14.96 5.22
N TYR A 68 -28.49 14.03 6.02
CA TYR A 68 -27.41 13.16 5.57
C TYR A 68 -27.90 12.13 4.55
N ALA A 69 -29.09 11.58 4.75
CA ALA A 69 -29.70 10.63 3.82
C ALA A 69 -29.94 11.25 2.43
N ALA A 70 -30.24 12.56 2.36
CA ALA A 70 -30.38 13.26 1.09
C ALA A 70 -29.06 13.47 0.32
N LEU A 71 -27.92 13.44 1.02
CA LEU A 71 -26.59 13.57 0.42
C LEU A 71 -25.90 12.21 0.19
N ASP A 72 -26.37 11.17 0.83
CA ASP A 72 -25.83 9.81 0.70
C ASP A 72 -26.36 9.17 -0.59
N SER A 73 -25.45 8.72 -1.45
CA SER A 73 -25.82 7.99 -2.66
C SER A 73 -26.33 6.58 -2.37
N GLY A 74 -26.12 6.07 -1.14
CA GLY A 74 -26.35 4.67 -0.78
C GLY A 74 -25.30 3.71 -1.34
N GLU A 75 -24.31 4.22 -2.04
CA GLU A 75 -23.21 3.42 -2.61
C GLU A 75 -21.99 3.50 -1.71
N GLU A 76 -21.43 2.35 -1.37
CA GLU A 76 -20.14 2.24 -0.66
C GLU A 76 -18.98 2.26 -1.64
N ALA A 77 -17.88 2.86 -1.21
CA ALA A 77 -16.60 2.83 -1.89
C ALA A 77 -15.53 2.23 -0.99
N GLU A 78 -14.65 1.43 -1.59
CA GLU A 78 -13.49 0.88 -0.93
C GLU A 78 -12.30 0.91 -1.88
N GLY A 79 -11.14 1.36 -1.39
CA GLY A 79 -9.93 1.39 -2.18
C GLY A 79 -8.76 2.02 -1.43
N ILE A 80 -7.61 2.05 -2.09
CA ILE A 80 -6.40 2.59 -1.50
C ILE A 80 -6.36 4.12 -1.60
N LEU A 81 -6.08 4.79 -0.49
CA LEU A 81 -5.95 6.24 -0.44
C LEU A 81 -4.58 6.69 -0.92
N GLU A 82 -4.56 7.64 -1.82
CA GLU A 82 -3.39 8.45 -2.17
C GLU A 82 -3.63 9.89 -1.73
N VAL A 83 -2.81 10.39 -0.81
CA VAL A 83 -2.86 11.77 -0.33
C VAL A 83 -1.96 12.63 -1.20
N MET A 84 -2.51 13.70 -1.75
CA MET A 84 -1.81 14.64 -2.61
C MET A 84 -1.07 15.70 -1.78
N PRO A 85 -0.01 16.32 -2.32
CA PRO A 85 0.77 17.35 -1.61
C PRO A 85 -0.09 18.53 -1.11
N GLU A 86 -1.19 18.85 -1.80
CA GLU A 86 -2.14 19.91 -1.45
C GLU A 86 -3.03 19.56 -0.26
N GLY A 87 -2.94 18.32 0.24
CA GLY A 87 -3.62 17.84 1.44
C GLY A 87 -5.00 17.23 1.23
N PHE A 88 -5.52 17.16 0.00
CA PHE A 88 -6.65 16.30 -0.35
C PHE A 88 -6.15 14.93 -0.82
N GLY A 89 -7.05 13.98 -1.04
CA GLY A 89 -6.68 12.66 -1.53
C GLY A 89 -7.68 12.07 -2.50
N PHE A 90 -7.29 10.93 -3.08
CA PHE A 90 -8.15 10.10 -3.90
C PHE A 90 -8.10 8.65 -3.43
N ILE A 91 -9.25 8.00 -3.35
CA ILE A 91 -9.34 6.56 -3.26
C ILE A 91 -9.16 6.02 -4.68
N ARG A 92 -8.09 5.22 -4.88
CA ARG A 92 -7.77 4.56 -6.14
C ARG A 92 -8.43 3.19 -6.15
N CYS A 93 -9.19 2.90 -7.18
CA CYS A 93 -9.99 1.68 -7.23
C CYS A 93 -9.26 0.54 -7.96
N ASP A 94 -8.42 0.85 -8.97
CA ASP A 94 -7.80 -0.14 -9.84
C ASP A 94 -6.28 -0.13 -9.72
N ASN A 95 -5.68 -1.28 -9.36
CA ASN A 95 -4.24 -1.54 -9.40
C ASN A 95 -3.38 -0.39 -8.82
N TYR A 96 -3.91 0.33 -7.82
CA TYR A 96 -3.27 1.48 -7.13
C TYR A 96 -2.96 2.69 -8.03
N MET A 97 -3.52 2.73 -9.24
CA MET A 97 -3.29 3.77 -10.21
C MET A 97 -4.48 4.74 -10.33
N PRO A 98 -4.22 5.99 -10.78
CA PRO A 98 -5.28 6.94 -11.07
C PRO A 98 -6.22 6.43 -12.15
N GLY A 99 -7.53 6.59 -11.92
CA GLY A 99 -8.58 6.19 -12.85
C GLY A 99 -9.76 7.15 -12.85
N ASP A 100 -10.69 6.92 -13.77
CA ASP A 100 -11.90 7.76 -13.90
C ASP A 100 -12.91 7.53 -12.77
N HIS A 101 -12.80 6.40 -12.06
CA HIS A 101 -13.66 6.03 -10.93
C HIS A 101 -13.08 6.42 -9.57
N ASP A 102 -12.00 7.20 -9.55
CA ASP A 102 -11.37 7.67 -8.32
C ASP A 102 -12.34 8.53 -7.50
N ILE A 103 -12.26 8.38 -6.18
CA ILE A 103 -13.15 9.06 -5.26
C ILE A 103 -12.38 10.09 -4.45
N TYR A 104 -12.84 11.33 -4.50
CA TYR A 104 -12.22 12.44 -3.81
C TYR A 104 -12.41 12.34 -2.30
N VAL A 105 -11.32 12.52 -1.55
CA VAL A 105 -11.30 12.59 -0.09
C VAL A 105 -10.88 13.99 0.37
N ALA A 106 -11.74 14.60 1.19
CA ALA A 106 -11.52 15.99 1.61
C ALA A 106 -10.36 16.12 2.61
N PRO A 107 -9.60 17.24 2.60
CA PRO A 107 -8.52 17.50 3.55
C PRO A 107 -8.95 17.45 5.02
N ALA A 108 -10.19 17.78 5.31
CA ALA A 108 -10.76 17.74 6.65
C ALA A 108 -10.84 16.31 7.19
N GLN A 109 -11.26 15.36 6.33
CA GLN A 109 -11.32 13.94 6.68
C GLN A 109 -9.92 13.35 6.88
N ILE A 110 -8.99 13.68 5.97
CA ILE A 110 -7.59 13.23 6.05
C ILE A 110 -6.95 13.67 7.38
N ARG A 111 -7.10 14.94 7.76
CA ARG A 111 -6.54 15.45 9.01
C ARG A 111 -7.24 14.90 10.25
N ARG A 112 -8.58 14.82 10.22
CA ARG A 112 -9.36 14.36 11.37
C ARG A 112 -9.02 12.92 11.73
N PHE A 113 -8.93 12.03 10.76
CA PHE A 113 -8.73 10.60 10.97
C PHE A 113 -7.28 10.16 10.80
N ASN A 114 -6.33 11.12 10.68
CA ASN A 114 -4.91 10.84 10.47
C ASN A 114 -4.67 9.84 9.31
N LEU A 115 -5.40 10.06 8.21
CA LEU A 115 -5.28 9.20 7.03
C LEU A 115 -3.96 9.46 6.31
N LYS A 116 -3.38 8.39 5.79
CA LYS A 116 -2.10 8.43 5.08
C LYS A 116 -2.23 7.71 3.74
N THR A 117 -1.33 8.04 2.81
CA THR A 117 -1.18 7.25 1.59
C THR A 117 -0.94 5.78 1.94
N GLY A 118 -1.62 4.88 1.24
CA GLY A 118 -1.56 3.44 1.49
C GLY A 118 -2.64 2.89 2.43
N ASP A 119 -3.46 3.74 3.05
CA ASP A 119 -4.63 3.27 3.79
C ASP A 119 -5.70 2.73 2.85
N ILE A 120 -6.29 1.58 3.15
CA ILE A 120 -7.56 1.17 2.53
C ILE A 120 -8.67 1.86 3.28
N VAL A 121 -9.39 2.69 2.55
CA VAL A 121 -10.50 3.49 3.07
C VAL A 121 -11.80 2.95 2.53
N LYS A 122 -12.74 2.66 3.43
CA LYS A 122 -14.11 2.29 3.08
C LYS A 122 -15.08 3.32 3.65
N GLY A 123 -16.10 3.66 2.88
CA GLY A 123 -17.12 4.60 3.30
C GLY A 123 -18.17 4.85 2.24
N ASN A 124 -19.17 5.66 2.58
CA ASN A 124 -20.26 6.00 1.68
C ASN A 124 -19.90 7.20 0.82
N MET A 125 -20.37 7.16 -0.41
CA MET A 125 -20.17 8.22 -1.39
C MET A 125 -21.29 9.24 -1.33
N LYS A 126 -20.93 10.50 -1.61
CA LYS A 126 -21.90 11.57 -1.82
C LYS A 126 -22.56 11.44 -3.19
N VAL A 127 -23.84 11.80 -3.29
CA VAL A 127 -24.54 11.97 -4.56
C VAL A 127 -23.73 12.92 -5.46
N LYS A 128 -23.36 12.46 -6.66
CA LYS A 128 -22.55 13.22 -7.61
C LYS A 128 -23.38 14.37 -8.20
N SER A 129 -22.86 15.57 -8.15
CA SER A 129 -23.41 16.73 -8.87
C SER A 129 -22.92 16.72 -10.32
N GLU A 130 -23.72 17.19 -11.28
CA GLU A 130 -23.35 17.30 -12.71
C GLU A 130 -22.06 18.13 -12.96
N ARG A 131 -21.69 18.99 -12.01
CA ARG A 131 -20.50 19.87 -12.10
C ARG A 131 -19.23 19.24 -11.51
N GLU A 132 -19.35 18.10 -10.83
CA GLU A 132 -18.22 17.41 -10.18
C GLU A 132 -17.60 16.39 -11.11
N LYS A 133 -16.29 16.46 -11.30
CA LYS A 133 -15.55 15.48 -12.12
C LYS A 133 -15.51 14.12 -11.42
N PHE A 134 -15.24 14.09 -10.13
CA PHE A 134 -15.13 12.89 -9.31
C PHE A 134 -16.25 12.85 -8.25
N GLN A 135 -16.69 11.65 -7.90
CA GLN A 135 -17.49 11.46 -6.70
C GLN A 135 -16.66 11.79 -5.45
N ALA A 136 -17.31 12.18 -4.36
CA ALA A 136 -16.64 12.52 -3.11
C ALA A 136 -17.04 11.53 -2.01
N LEU A 137 -16.10 11.19 -1.14
CA LEU A 137 -16.40 10.45 0.08
C LEU A 137 -17.21 11.30 1.02
N LEU A 138 -18.41 10.83 1.42
CA LEU A 138 -19.28 11.52 2.34
C LEU A 138 -18.81 11.31 3.79
N TYR A 139 -18.68 10.06 4.20
CA TYR A 139 -18.13 9.67 5.51
C TYR A 139 -17.39 8.34 5.46
N LEU A 140 -16.48 8.16 6.41
CA LEU A 140 -15.70 6.94 6.56
C LEU A 140 -16.45 5.91 7.42
N THR A 141 -16.39 4.64 6.98
CA THR A 141 -16.87 3.49 7.76
C THR A 141 -15.70 2.76 8.40
N THR A 142 -14.67 2.44 7.61
CA THR A 142 -13.45 1.77 8.13
C THR A 142 -12.19 2.30 7.47
N VAL A 143 -11.05 2.12 8.16
CA VAL A 143 -9.70 2.34 7.65
C VAL A 143 -8.89 1.09 7.92
N ASN A 144 -8.39 0.45 6.87
CA ASN A 144 -7.67 -0.84 6.93
C ASN A 144 -8.46 -1.94 7.67
N GLY A 145 -9.81 -1.93 7.57
CA GLY A 145 -10.69 -2.87 8.28
C GLY A 145 -10.99 -2.50 9.74
N TYR A 146 -10.34 -1.47 10.30
CA TYR A 146 -10.57 -0.98 11.66
C TYR A 146 -11.49 0.23 11.67
N THR A 147 -12.12 0.49 12.83
CA THR A 147 -12.86 1.74 13.03
C THR A 147 -11.92 2.95 12.93
N PRO A 148 -12.39 4.11 12.45
CA PRO A 148 -11.55 5.29 12.27
C PRO A 148 -10.83 5.75 13.54
N ASP A 149 -11.45 5.59 14.71
CA ASP A 149 -10.87 5.95 16.02
C ASP A 149 -9.66 5.08 16.40
N VAL A 150 -9.68 3.79 16.04
CA VAL A 150 -8.56 2.86 16.23
C VAL A 150 -7.44 3.20 15.25
N ALA A 151 -7.79 3.39 13.98
CA ALA A 151 -6.82 3.71 12.95
C ALA A 151 -6.10 5.04 13.21
N GLN A 152 -6.78 6.04 13.78
CA GLN A 152 -6.20 7.35 14.11
C GLN A 152 -5.08 7.25 15.15
N LYS A 153 -5.17 6.32 16.12
CA LYS A 153 -4.25 6.19 17.25
C LYS A 153 -3.02 5.33 16.95
N ARG A 154 -2.92 4.77 15.75
CA ARG A 154 -1.79 3.90 15.38
C ARG A 154 -0.45 4.62 15.42
N THR A 155 0.59 3.91 15.85
CA THR A 155 1.97 4.40 15.80
C THR A 155 2.47 4.43 14.36
N SER A 156 3.13 5.49 13.95
CA SER A 156 3.72 5.59 12.61
C SER A 156 4.82 4.56 12.40
N PHE A 157 4.94 4.04 11.18
CA PHE A 157 5.93 3.03 10.84
C PHE A 157 7.37 3.44 11.19
N GLU A 158 7.70 4.71 11.01
CA GLU A 158 9.00 5.30 11.30
C GLU A 158 9.34 5.32 12.79
N ASP A 159 8.31 5.33 13.66
CA ASP A 159 8.44 5.37 15.13
C ASP A 159 8.46 3.96 15.76
N LEU A 160 8.19 2.92 14.96
CA LEU A 160 8.26 1.53 15.41
C LEU A 160 9.72 1.11 15.63
N VAL A 161 9.97 0.35 16.69
CA VAL A 161 11.34 -0.09 17.05
C VAL A 161 11.72 -1.33 16.24
N PRO A 162 12.70 -1.24 15.31
CA PRO A 162 13.12 -2.38 14.50
C PRO A 162 13.98 -3.36 15.32
N ILE A 163 13.80 -4.66 15.03
CA ILE A 163 14.62 -5.74 15.56
C ILE A 163 15.10 -6.64 14.42
N PHE A 164 16.08 -7.49 14.68
CA PHE A 164 16.51 -8.51 13.72
C PHE A 164 15.40 -9.54 13.49
N PRO A 165 15.33 -10.17 12.29
CA PRO A 165 14.46 -11.31 12.04
C PRO A 165 14.76 -12.43 13.04
N ASN A 166 13.81 -12.72 13.93
CA ASN A 166 13.91 -13.74 14.97
C ASN A 166 12.84 -14.82 14.89
N GLU A 167 11.89 -14.68 13.96
CA GLU A 167 10.83 -15.64 13.69
C GLU A 167 10.93 -16.12 12.26
N ARG A 168 11.05 -17.43 12.08
CA ARG A 168 11.23 -18.05 10.77
C ARG A 168 9.89 -18.29 10.08
N LEU A 169 9.84 -17.97 8.79
CA LEU A 169 8.77 -18.37 7.88
C LEU A 169 9.12 -19.73 7.26
N ARG A 170 8.28 -20.74 7.51
CA ARG A 170 8.46 -22.08 6.94
C ARG A 170 7.83 -22.12 5.56
N LEU A 171 8.59 -22.62 4.58
CA LEU A 171 8.12 -22.79 3.20
C LEU A 171 7.75 -24.25 2.90
N GLU A 172 8.33 -25.21 3.63
CA GLU A 172 8.02 -26.63 3.44
C GLU A 172 6.57 -26.89 3.88
N ARG A 173 5.81 -27.54 3.02
CA ARG A 173 4.43 -27.96 3.23
C ARG A 173 4.15 -29.29 2.50
N PRO A 174 3.12 -30.03 2.86
CA PRO A 174 2.70 -31.21 2.08
C PRO A 174 2.44 -30.83 0.61
N GLY A 175 3.07 -31.57 -0.31
CA GLY A 175 2.98 -31.29 -1.75
C GLY A 175 3.81 -30.12 -2.26
N ALA A 176 4.62 -29.47 -1.44
CA ALA A 176 5.59 -28.46 -1.90
C ALA A 176 6.71 -29.10 -2.71
N SER A 177 7.30 -28.29 -3.60
CA SER A 177 8.46 -28.70 -4.37
C SER A 177 9.71 -28.88 -3.46
N VAL A 178 10.67 -29.64 -3.94
CA VAL A 178 11.99 -29.80 -3.27
C VAL A 178 12.66 -28.45 -3.06
N ALA A 179 12.38 -27.47 -3.93
CA ALA A 179 12.93 -26.10 -3.79
C ALA A 179 12.59 -25.45 -2.44
N MET A 180 11.37 -25.59 -1.97
CA MET A 180 10.92 -25.01 -0.69
C MET A 180 11.70 -25.59 0.49
N ARG A 181 11.92 -26.91 0.48
CA ARG A 181 12.72 -27.57 1.49
C ARG A 181 14.19 -27.17 1.44
N VAL A 182 14.75 -27.02 0.23
CA VAL A 182 16.13 -26.54 0.04
C VAL A 182 16.28 -25.13 0.59
N VAL A 183 15.37 -24.20 0.24
CA VAL A 183 15.40 -22.84 0.76
C VAL A 183 15.29 -22.84 2.29
N ASP A 184 14.37 -23.61 2.85
CA ASP A 184 14.19 -23.71 4.29
C ASP A 184 15.45 -24.18 5.04
N LEU A 185 16.23 -25.09 4.44
CA LEU A 185 17.42 -25.64 5.08
C LEU A 185 18.65 -24.75 4.94
N ILE A 186 18.76 -24.05 3.82
CA ILE A 186 20.01 -23.41 3.41
C ILE A 186 19.95 -21.89 3.51
N SER A 187 18.80 -21.31 3.19
CA SER A 187 18.58 -19.86 3.20
C SER A 187 17.22 -19.54 3.82
N PRO A 188 17.01 -19.86 5.13
CA PRO A 188 15.74 -19.68 5.79
C PRO A 188 15.33 -18.21 5.79
N ILE A 189 14.04 -17.97 5.53
CA ILE A 189 13.47 -16.63 5.49
C ILE A 189 12.87 -16.33 6.86
N GLY A 190 13.16 -15.17 7.42
CA GLY A 190 12.57 -14.69 8.66
C GLY A 190 11.63 -13.50 8.44
N LYS A 191 10.67 -13.30 9.37
CA LYS A 191 9.84 -12.10 9.41
C LYS A 191 10.72 -10.86 9.53
N GLY A 192 10.58 -9.91 8.59
CA GLY A 192 11.45 -8.72 8.51
C GLY A 192 12.72 -8.90 7.67
N GLN A 193 12.86 -10.01 6.95
CA GLN A 193 14.00 -10.28 6.08
C GLN A 193 14.07 -9.33 4.89
N ARG A 194 15.29 -8.90 4.53
CA ARG A 194 15.61 -8.22 3.27
C ARG A 194 16.37 -9.20 2.38
N GLY A 195 15.61 -10.01 1.63
CA GLY A 195 16.20 -11.08 0.82
C GLY A 195 16.31 -10.70 -0.65
N MET A 196 17.42 -11.07 -1.26
CA MET A 196 17.58 -11.03 -2.71
C MET A 196 17.60 -12.43 -3.31
N ILE A 197 16.81 -12.62 -4.36
CA ILE A 197 16.85 -13.80 -5.23
C ILE A 197 17.58 -13.38 -6.50
N VAL A 198 18.86 -13.69 -6.56
CA VAL A 198 19.74 -13.34 -7.69
C VAL A 198 19.56 -14.36 -8.79
N SER A 199 19.24 -13.90 -9.99
CA SER A 199 18.90 -14.80 -11.09
C SER A 199 19.45 -14.32 -12.42
N GLN A 200 20.10 -15.23 -13.12
CA GLN A 200 20.32 -15.09 -14.56
C GLN A 200 18.98 -15.30 -15.31
N PRO A 201 18.83 -14.74 -16.51
CA PRO A 201 17.66 -15.01 -17.34
C PRO A 201 17.44 -16.52 -17.56
N LYS A 202 16.18 -16.99 -17.45
CA LYS A 202 15.77 -18.40 -17.66
C LYS A 202 16.30 -19.40 -16.60
N ALA A 203 16.67 -18.96 -15.40
CA ALA A 203 17.10 -19.84 -14.31
C ALA A 203 15.96 -20.35 -13.41
N GLY A 204 14.68 -20.04 -13.70
CA GLY A 204 13.53 -20.51 -12.93
C GLY A 204 13.05 -19.54 -11.84
N LYS A 205 13.40 -18.26 -11.94
CA LYS A 205 13.01 -17.18 -11.02
C LYS A 205 11.50 -17.14 -10.71
N THR A 206 10.67 -17.02 -11.73
CA THR A 206 9.20 -16.89 -11.60
C THR A 206 8.58 -18.12 -10.94
N THR A 207 9.08 -19.32 -11.27
CA THR A 207 8.63 -20.58 -10.63
C THR A 207 8.94 -20.58 -9.14
N LEU A 208 10.15 -20.17 -8.76
CA LEU A 208 10.55 -20.09 -7.35
C LEU A 208 9.69 -19.10 -6.57
N LEU A 209 9.43 -17.90 -7.14
CA LEU A 209 8.57 -16.90 -6.51
C LEU A 209 7.15 -17.43 -6.31
N LYS A 210 6.57 -18.09 -7.30
CA LYS A 210 5.23 -18.70 -7.17
C LYS A 210 5.19 -19.77 -6.07
N GLU A 211 6.21 -20.61 -5.97
CA GLU A 211 6.28 -21.63 -4.92
C GLU A 211 6.43 -21.01 -3.52
N ILE A 212 7.23 -19.95 -3.38
CA ILE A 212 7.34 -19.19 -2.13
C ILE A 212 5.98 -18.59 -1.77
N ALA A 213 5.32 -17.90 -2.71
CA ALA A 213 4.00 -17.30 -2.50
C ALA A 213 2.98 -18.35 -2.01
N LYS A 214 2.85 -19.49 -2.71
CA LYS A 214 1.97 -20.60 -2.33
C LYS A 214 2.29 -21.17 -0.94
N SER A 215 3.57 -21.22 -0.59
CA SER A 215 3.96 -21.75 0.71
C SER A 215 3.62 -20.77 1.84
N VAL A 216 3.80 -19.47 1.60
CA VAL A 216 3.44 -18.42 2.56
C VAL A 216 1.92 -18.39 2.77
N THR A 217 1.11 -18.40 1.72
CA THR A 217 -0.36 -18.38 1.84
C THR A 217 -0.93 -19.58 2.57
N VAL A 218 -0.30 -20.76 2.45
CA VAL A 218 -0.74 -21.98 3.13
C VAL A 218 -0.26 -22.04 4.58
N ASN A 219 1.01 -21.71 4.83
CA ASN A 219 1.61 -21.86 6.15
C ASN A 219 1.37 -20.67 7.08
N ASN A 220 1.11 -19.49 6.50
CA ASN A 220 0.91 -18.21 7.20
C ASN A 220 -0.30 -17.47 6.60
N PRO A 221 -1.53 -17.99 6.72
CA PRO A 221 -2.71 -17.40 6.09
C PRO A 221 -3.05 -16.01 6.64
N GLU A 222 -2.57 -15.68 7.83
CA GLU A 222 -2.72 -14.34 8.45
C GLU A 222 -1.78 -13.29 7.86
N MET A 223 -0.71 -13.71 7.15
CA MET A 223 0.27 -12.81 6.57
C MET A 223 -0.28 -12.14 5.30
N HIS A 224 -0.18 -10.83 5.22
CA HIS A 224 -0.48 -10.12 3.99
C HIS A 224 0.64 -10.30 2.96
N LEU A 225 0.30 -10.91 1.84
CA LEU A 225 1.23 -11.13 0.73
C LEU A 225 0.95 -10.16 -0.40
N ILE A 226 1.90 -9.28 -0.69
CA ILE A 226 1.83 -8.37 -1.83
C ILE A 226 2.85 -8.84 -2.87
N ILE A 227 2.38 -9.15 -4.07
CA ILE A 227 3.25 -9.50 -5.20
C ILE A 227 3.31 -8.29 -6.10
N LEU A 228 4.50 -7.70 -6.24
CA LEU A 228 4.74 -6.52 -7.05
C LEU A 228 5.55 -6.89 -8.29
N LEU A 229 4.92 -6.77 -9.45
CA LEU A 229 5.51 -7.09 -10.75
C LEU A 229 5.80 -5.78 -11.50
N ILE A 230 7.07 -5.52 -11.78
CA ILE A 230 7.51 -4.29 -12.45
C ILE A 230 8.14 -4.61 -13.81
N ASP A 231 7.61 -4.02 -14.87
CA ASP A 231 8.10 -4.18 -16.24
C ASP A 231 8.09 -5.67 -16.67
N GLU A 232 7.11 -6.44 -16.15
CA GLU A 232 6.89 -7.84 -16.53
C GLU A 232 5.87 -7.97 -17.67
N ARG A 233 5.78 -9.14 -18.26
CA ARG A 233 4.88 -9.42 -19.38
C ARG A 233 3.45 -9.62 -18.89
N PRO A 234 2.42 -9.14 -19.64
CA PRO A 234 1.02 -9.34 -19.26
C PRO A 234 0.64 -10.80 -19.02
N GLU A 235 1.18 -11.72 -19.82
CA GLU A 235 0.94 -13.17 -19.66
C GLU A 235 1.56 -13.72 -18.37
N GLU A 236 2.71 -13.20 -17.90
CA GLU A 236 3.31 -13.59 -16.62
C GLU A 236 2.50 -13.05 -15.43
N VAL A 237 1.93 -11.86 -15.59
CA VAL A 237 1.02 -11.27 -14.59
C VAL A 237 -0.24 -12.12 -14.44
N THR A 238 -0.85 -12.52 -15.55
CA THR A 238 -2.04 -13.39 -15.53
C THR A 238 -1.75 -14.74 -14.90
N ASP A 239 -0.64 -15.37 -15.27
CA ASP A 239 -0.21 -16.67 -14.73
C ASP A 239 0.03 -16.62 -13.21
N ILE A 240 0.53 -15.50 -12.69
CA ILE A 240 0.71 -15.32 -11.24
C ILE A 240 -0.63 -15.08 -10.53
N LYS A 241 -1.51 -14.26 -11.10
CA LYS A 241 -2.85 -14.00 -10.55
C LYS A 241 -3.69 -15.28 -10.44
N GLU A 242 -3.66 -16.12 -11.48
CA GLU A 242 -4.38 -17.38 -11.51
C GLU A 242 -3.75 -18.46 -10.59
N ALA A 243 -2.43 -18.39 -10.40
CA ALA A 243 -1.72 -19.41 -9.62
C ALA A 243 -1.77 -19.18 -8.10
N ILE A 244 -2.04 -17.94 -7.65
CA ILE A 244 -1.94 -17.55 -6.25
C ILE A 244 -3.20 -16.80 -5.83
N GLU A 245 -4.02 -17.48 -5.04
CA GLU A 245 -5.26 -16.97 -4.49
C GLU A 245 -5.20 -16.96 -2.95
N GLY A 246 -5.88 -16.02 -2.31
CA GLY A 246 -6.00 -15.92 -0.85
C GLY A 246 -6.61 -14.59 -0.44
N ASP A 247 -7.27 -14.57 0.71
CA ASP A 247 -7.98 -13.38 1.24
C ASP A 247 -7.01 -12.21 1.53
N ASN A 248 -5.76 -12.53 1.89
CA ASN A 248 -4.70 -11.56 2.21
C ASN A 248 -3.65 -11.47 1.09
N VAL A 249 -4.02 -11.75 -0.16
CA VAL A 249 -3.11 -11.70 -1.31
C VAL A 249 -3.47 -10.56 -2.23
N GLU A 250 -2.51 -9.69 -2.52
CA GLU A 250 -2.65 -8.59 -3.47
C GLU A 250 -1.60 -8.75 -4.58
N VAL A 251 -2.01 -8.80 -5.84
CA VAL A 251 -1.10 -8.82 -7.00
C VAL A 251 -1.18 -7.48 -7.72
N ILE A 252 -0.15 -6.68 -7.54
CA ILE A 252 -0.02 -5.33 -8.08
C ILE A 252 1.07 -5.34 -9.15
N TYR A 253 0.82 -4.68 -10.26
CA TYR A 253 1.71 -4.78 -11.41
C TYR A 253 1.77 -3.49 -12.22
N SER A 254 2.83 -3.37 -12.99
CA SER A 254 2.98 -2.43 -14.09
C SER A 254 3.77 -3.13 -15.20
N THR A 255 3.12 -3.36 -16.33
CA THR A 255 3.64 -4.17 -17.44
C THR A 255 4.61 -3.39 -18.32
N PHE A 256 5.40 -4.09 -19.13
CA PHE A 256 6.49 -3.51 -19.93
C PHE A 256 6.04 -2.47 -20.96
N ASP A 257 4.77 -2.45 -21.31
CA ASP A 257 4.14 -1.49 -22.22
C ASP A 257 3.70 -0.19 -21.54
N GLU A 258 3.80 -0.12 -20.21
CA GLU A 258 3.51 1.09 -19.45
C GLU A 258 4.73 2.01 -19.32
N LEU A 259 4.47 3.28 -18.99
CA LEU A 259 5.52 4.28 -18.80
C LEU A 259 6.34 4.03 -17.51
N PRO A 260 7.63 4.38 -17.48
CA PRO A 260 8.47 4.24 -16.29
C PRO A 260 7.93 4.97 -15.05
N GLU A 261 7.20 6.05 -15.21
CA GLU A 261 6.51 6.78 -14.13
C GLU A 261 5.44 5.92 -13.46
N HIS A 262 4.77 5.03 -14.21
CA HIS A 262 3.80 4.08 -13.66
C HIS A 262 4.50 3.05 -12.76
N HIS A 263 5.62 2.48 -13.22
CA HIS A 263 6.43 1.54 -12.42
C HIS A 263 6.84 2.15 -11.08
N LYS A 264 7.30 3.39 -11.12
CA LYS A 264 7.67 4.16 -9.93
C LYS A 264 6.48 4.34 -9.01
N ARG A 265 5.36 4.87 -9.52
CA ARG A 265 4.16 5.19 -8.73
C ARG A 265 3.57 3.97 -8.05
N VAL A 266 3.42 2.88 -8.78
CA VAL A 266 2.90 1.61 -8.23
C VAL A 266 3.79 1.12 -7.09
N SER A 267 5.12 1.18 -7.24
CA SER A 267 6.04 0.78 -6.18
C SER A 267 5.94 1.66 -4.92
N GLU A 268 5.78 2.97 -5.10
CA GLU A 268 5.57 3.92 -4.00
C GLU A 268 4.26 3.64 -3.25
N MET A 269 3.19 3.33 -3.96
CA MET A 269 1.91 2.97 -3.35
C MET A 269 1.98 1.64 -2.59
N VAL A 270 2.65 0.63 -3.15
CA VAL A 270 2.81 -0.69 -2.51
C VAL A 270 3.59 -0.58 -1.20
N ILE A 271 4.69 0.16 -1.17
CA ILE A 271 5.47 0.30 0.08
C ILE A 271 4.69 1.08 1.15
N GLU A 272 3.93 2.09 0.78
CA GLU A 272 3.08 2.82 1.72
C GLU A 272 1.93 1.92 2.21
N ARG A 273 1.30 1.11 1.35
CA ARG A 273 0.32 0.09 1.76
C ARG A 273 0.90 -0.88 2.78
N ALA A 274 2.06 -1.44 2.51
CA ALA A 274 2.73 -2.37 3.42
C ALA A 274 3.02 -1.73 4.78
N LYS A 275 3.49 -0.48 4.82
CA LYS A 275 3.70 0.26 6.07
C LYS A 275 2.41 0.43 6.86
N ARG A 276 1.28 0.76 6.20
CA ARG A 276 -0.03 0.90 6.87
C ARG A 276 -0.48 -0.39 7.53
N LEU A 277 -0.26 -1.53 6.89
CA LEU A 277 -0.55 -2.85 7.46
C LEU A 277 0.32 -3.12 8.71
N VAL A 278 1.62 -2.85 8.64
CA VAL A 278 2.54 -3.04 9.77
C VAL A 278 2.21 -2.10 10.92
N GLU A 279 1.76 -0.87 10.68
CA GLU A 279 1.28 0.06 11.73
C GLU A 279 0.12 -0.51 12.55
N HIS A 280 -0.64 -1.44 12.00
CA HIS A 280 -1.71 -2.19 12.67
C HIS A 280 -1.24 -3.51 13.30
N GLY A 281 0.06 -3.79 13.28
CA GLY A 281 0.65 -5.00 13.86
C GLY A 281 0.57 -6.23 12.95
N ASN A 282 0.23 -6.07 11.67
CA ASN A 282 0.19 -7.16 10.72
C ASN A 282 1.58 -7.54 10.20
N ASP A 283 1.75 -8.82 9.90
CA ASP A 283 2.91 -9.32 9.17
C ASP A 283 2.68 -9.21 7.67
N VAL A 284 3.63 -8.59 6.97
CA VAL A 284 3.53 -8.34 5.53
C VAL A 284 4.74 -8.92 4.81
N MET A 285 4.51 -9.59 3.69
CA MET A 285 5.56 -9.99 2.76
C MET A 285 5.34 -9.32 1.40
N ILE A 286 6.39 -8.69 0.87
CA ILE A 286 6.43 -8.23 -0.52
C ILE A 286 7.35 -9.14 -1.31
N LEU A 287 6.81 -9.72 -2.40
CA LEU A 287 7.59 -10.38 -3.44
C LEU A 287 7.73 -9.41 -4.61
N LEU A 288 8.93 -8.86 -4.81
CA LEU A 288 9.21 -7.89 -5.88
C LEU A 288 9.91 -8.55 -7.06
N ASP A 289 9.31 -8.51 -8.21
CA ASP A 289 9.91 -8.92 -9.47
C ASP A 289 9.91 -7.76 -10.47
N SER A 290 10.99 -7.01 -10.65
CA SER A 290 12.33 -7.12 -10.05
C SER A 290 12.85 -5.76 -9.57
N ILE A 291 13.76 -5.78 -8.60
CA ILE A 291 14.45 -4.57 -8.10
C ILE A 291 15.30 -3.94 -9.21
N THR A 292 15.88 -4.75 -10.10
CA THR A 292 16.66 -4.29 -11.23
C THR A 292 15.84 -3.41 -12.18
N ARG A 293 14.64 -3.87 -12.52
CA ARG A 293 13.74 -3.12 -13.41
C ARG A 293 13.18 -1.88 -12.72
N LEU A 294 12.90 -1.96 -11.43
CA LEU A 294 12.52 -0.80 -10.63
C LEU A 294 13.61 0.28 -10.64
N ALA A 295 14.88 -0.11 -10.39
CA ALA A 295 16.01 0.81 -10.45
C ALA A 295 16.19 1.45 -11.84
N ARG A 296 15.97 0.69 -12.92
CA ARG A 296 15.97 1.21 -14.29
C ARG A 296 14.87 2.24 -14.51
N ALA A 297 13.65 2.01 -14.02
CA ALA A 297 12.54 2.96 -14.13
C ALA A 297 12.87 4.27 -13.42
N TYR A 298 13.44 4.20 -12.22
CA TYR A 298 13.92 5.40 -11.54
C TYR A 298 15.04 6.11 -12.29
N ASN A 299 15.97 5.37 -12.91
CA ASN A 299 17.09 5.96 -13.65
C ASN A 299 16.63 6.80 -14.87
N VAL A 300 15.50 6.44 -15.46
CA VAL A 300 14.92 7.19 -16.59
C VAL A 300 14.09 8.38 -16.12
N THR A 301 13.47 8.29 -14.93
CA THR A 301 12.48 9.28 -14.47
C THR A 301 13.06 10.35 -13.53
N VAL A 302 14.20 10.10 -12.88
CA VAL A 302 14.82 11.10 -12.00
C VAL A 302 15.61 12.14 -12.79
N PRO A 303 15.62 13.41 -12.36
CA PRO A 303 16.51 14.41 -12.95
C PRO A 303 17.98 13.99 -12.81
N PRO A 304 18.80 14.12 -13.87
CA PRO A 304 20.19 13.71 -13.82
C PRO A 304 20.99 14.51 -12.81
N SER A 305 21.76 13.82 -11.95
CA SER A 305 22.62 14.43 -10.92
C SER A 305 23.94 14.99 -11.48
N GLY A 306 24.25 14.70 -12.74
CA GLY A 306 25.55 14.98 -13.36
C GLY A 306 26.66 14.00 -12.96
N ARG A 307 26.36 12.97 -12.18
CA ARG A 307 27.26 11.86 -11.84
C ARG A 307 26.70 10.57 -12.41
N THR A 308 27.57 9.72 -12.91
CA THR A 308 27.17 8.45 -13.52
C THR A 308 28.06 7.33 -13.02
N LEU A 309 27.44 6.27 -12.49
CA LEU A 309 28.09 5.01 -12.17
C LEU A 309 28.34 4.21 -13.47
N SER A 310 29.11 3.12 -13.37
CA SER A 310 29.30 2.20 -14.48
C SER A 310 27.93 1.74 -15.04
N GLY A 311 27.85 1.54 -16.36
CA GLY A 311 26.60 1.12 -17.01
C GLY A 311 25.56 2.22 -17.21
N GLY A 312 25.88 3.50 -16.94
CA GLY A 312 24.96 4.60 -17.18
C GLY A 312 23.92 4.83 -16.07
N LEU A 313 24.16 4.32 -14.87
CA LEU A 313 23.26 4.46 -13.72
C LEU A 313 23.57 5.75 -12.95
N ASP A 314 22.55 6.59 -12.73
CA ASP A 314 22.67 7.75 -11.85
C ASP A 314 22.54 7.33 -10.37
N PRO A 315 23.47 7.73 -9.47
CA PRO A 315 23.38 7.40 -8.04
C PRO A 315 22.04 7.81 -7.38
N VAL A 316 21.44 8.89 -7.83
CA VAL A 316 20.14 9.39 -7.29
C VAL A 316 19.01 8.41 -7.60
N ALA A 317 19.08 7.71 -8.73
CA ALA A 317 18.09 6.72 -9.13
C ALA A 317 17.99 5.54 -8.14
N LEU A 318 19.04 5.26 -7.40
CA LEU A 318 19.08 4.18 -6.41
C LEU A 318 18.41 4.55 -5.07
N HIS A 319 18.23 5.83 -4.79
CA HIS A 319 17.80 6.29 -3.46
C HIS A 319 16.42 5.72 -3.06
N MET A 320 15.41 5.89 -3.91
CA MET A 320 14.06 5.40 -3.60
C MET A 320 13.95 3.88 -3.63
N PRO A 321 14.51 3.14 -4.60
CA PRO A 321 14.57 1.68 -4.55
C PRO A 321 15.32 1.14 -3.32
N LYS A 322 16.39 1.80 -2.85
CA LYS A 322 17.06 1.44 -1.58
C LYS A 322 16.18 1.70 -0.37
N ARG A 323 15.42 2.81 -0.34
CA ARG A 323 14.43 3.06 0.71
C ARG A 323 13.32 2.01 0.71
N PHE A 324 12.83 1.64 -0.47
CA PHE A 324 11.85 0.56 -0.62
C PHE A 324 12.37 -0.74 0.00
N PHE A 325 13.49 -1.24 -0.48
CA PHE A 325 14.08 -2.50 -0.01
C PHE A 325 14.53 -2.42 1.46
N GLY A 326 15.09 -1.29 1.88
CA GLY A 326 15.53 -1.03 3.24
C GLY A 326 14.40 -0.85 4.26
N ALA A 327 13.14 -0.72 3.81
CA ALA A 327 12.00 -0.66 4.71
C ALA A 327 11.70 -2.01 5.39
N ALA A 328 12.17 -3.12 4.82
CA ALA A 328 11.98 -4.44 5.40
C ALA A 328 12.66 -4.54 6.78
N ARG A 329 11.87 -4.86 7.79
CA ARG A 329 12.28 -5.00 9.20
C ARG A 329 11.22 -5.72 10.01
N ASN A 330 11.66 -6.39 11.08
CA ASN A 330 10.78 -6.91 12.11
C ASN A 330 10.60 -5.86 13.22
N MET A 331 9.45 -5.82 13.88
CA MET A 331 9.13 -4.84 14.91
C MET A 331 9.01 -5.48 16.29
N ARG A 332 9.49 -4.77 17.33
CA ARG A 332 9.49 -5.27 18.72
C ARG A 332 8.10 -5.56 19.27
N ASN A 333 7.12 -4.74 18.92
CA ASN A 333 5.77 -4.78 19.50
C ASN A 333 4.72 -5.39 18.56
N GLY A 334 5.15 -6.19 17.59
CA GLY A 334 4.30 -6.85 16.60
C GLY A 334 4.33 -6.19 15.23
N GLY A 335 3.99 -6.99 14.25
CA GLY A 335 4.07 -6.66 12.83
C GLY A 335 5.49 -6.79 12.26
N SER A 336 5.57 -7.13 11.01
CA SER A 336 6.84 -7.21 10.28
C SER A 336 6.64 -6.87 8.81
N LEU A 337 7.69 -6.35 8.19
CA LEU A 337 7.76 -6.17 6.74
C LEU A 337 8.92 -7.00 6.21
N THR A 338 8.60 -8.06 5.47
CA THR A 338 9.57 -8.93 4.77
C THR A 338 9.57 -8.56 3.29
N ILE A 339 10.73 -8.37 2.69
CA ILE A 339 10.83 -8.10 1.24
C ILE A 339 11.80 -9.11 0.63
N LEU A 340 11.28 -9.87 -0.33
CA LEU A 340 12.09 -10.72 -1.21
C LEU A 340 12.06 -10.11 -2.61
N ALA A 341 13.19 -9.59 -3.05
CA ALA A 341 13.31 -8.95 -4.35
C ALA A 341 14.18 -9.78 -5.29
N THR A 342 13.74 -9.96 -6.52
CA THR A 342 14.60 -10.56 -7.54
C THR A 342 15.57 -9.52 -8.08
N ALA A 343 16.81 -9.93 -8.27
CA ALA A 343 17.85 -9.15 -8.93
C ALA A 343 18.34 -9.90 -10.18
N LEU A 344 18.41 -9.19 -11.30
CA LEU A 344 18.88 -9.75 -12.56
C LEU A 344 20.39 -9.54 -12.68
N VAL A 345 21.11 -10.58 -13.06
CA VAL A 345 22.56 -10.56 -13.31
C VAL A 345 22.87 -11.26 -14.64
N ASP A 346 24.06 -11.01 -15.19
CA ASP A 346 24.52 -11.62 -16.46
C ASP A 346 23.52 -11.47 -17.62
N THR A 347 22.82 -10.34 -17.64
CA THR A 347 21.89 -10.01 -18.74
C THR A 347 22.56 -9.45 -19.98
N GLY A 348 23.89 -9.21 -19.91
CA GLY A 348 24.65 -8.46 -20.89
C GLY A 348 24.61 -6.94 -20.66
N SER A 349 23.87 -6.45 -19.68
CA SER A 349 23.80 -5.04 -19.30
C SER A 349 24.66 -4.77 -18.05
N LYS A 350 25.70 -3.95 -18.20
CA LYS A 350 26.52 -3.50 -17.07
C LYS A 350 25.73 -2.76 -15.98
N MET A 351 24.61 -2.14 -16.35
CA MET A 351 23.74 -1.46 -15.39
C MET A 351 23.14 -2.46 -14.40
N ASP A 352 22.71 -3.63 -14.84
CA ASP A 352 22.10 -4.64 -13.99
C ASP A 352 23.08 -5.18 -12.95
N ASP A 353 24.33 -5.40 -13.37
CA ASP A 353 25.41 -5.86 -12.47
C ASP A 353 25.70 -4.77 -11.41
N VAL A 354 25.74 -3.50 -11.81
CA VAL A 354 25.90 -2.37 -10.86
C VAL A 354 24.72 -2.27 -9.89
N VAL A 355 23.49 -2.42 -10.36
CA VAL A 355 22.30 -2.44 -9.49
C VAL A 355 22.43 -3.57 -8.48
N PHE A 356 22.77 -4.78 -8.91
CA PHE A 356 22.95 -5.91 -7.99
C PHE A 356 23.99 -5.60 -6.90
N GLU A 357 25.18 -5.14 -7.28
CA GLU A 357 26.26 -4.80 -6.32
C GLU A 357 25.84 -3.69 -5.33
N GLU A 358 25.10 -2.70 -5.79
CA GLU A 358 24.59 -1.60 -4.94
C GLU A 358 23.53 -2.04 -3.93
N PHE A 359 22.76 -3.10 -4.24
CA PHE A 359 21.75 -3.65 -3.34
C PHE A 359 22.25 -4.77 -2.44
N LYS A 360 23.34 -5.45 -2.83
CA LYS A 360 23.97 -6.54 -2.06
C LYS A 360 24.30 -6.12 -0.62
N GLY A 361 24.82 -4.90 -0.43
CA GLY A 361 25.10 -4.35 0.89
C GLY A 361 23.86 -3.93 1.70
N THR A 362 22.69 -3.81 1.07
CA THR A 362 21.43 -3.45 1.74
C THR A 362 20.67 -4.68 2.22
N GLY A 363 20.80 -5.80 1.50
CA GLY A 363 20.20 -7.08 1.85
C GLY A 363 20.86 -7.75 3.05
N ASN A 364 20.17 -8.70 3.65
CA ASN A 364 20.68 -9.59 4.71
C ASN A 364 20.41 -11.08 4.41
N MET A 365 20.02 -11.39 3.19
CA MET A 365 19.85 -12.75 2.66
C MET A 365 20.05 -12.70 1.15
N GLU A 366 20.78 -13.67 0.60
CA GLU A 366 21.01 -13.82 -0.83
C GLU A 366 20.82 -15.29 -1.24
N LEU A 367 19.98 -15.52 -2.25
CA LEU A 367 19.76 -16.83 -2.86
C LEU A 367 20.05 -16.71 -4.36
N VAL A 368 21.05 -17.46 -4.82
CA VAL A 368 21.52 -17.40 -6.21
C VAL A 368 20.98 -18.56 -7.02
N LEU A 369 20.38 -18.24 -8.18
CA LEU A 369 19.96 -19.21 -9.18
C LEU A 369 20.97 -19.25 -10.34
N ASP A 370 21.51 -20.46 -10.64
CA ASP A 370 22.46 -20.66 -11.71
C ASP A 370 21.78 -21.22 -12.96
N ARG A 371 21.90 -20.50 -14.06
CA ARG A 371 21.41 -20.91 -15.36
C ARG A 371 22.03 -22.21 -15.86
N LYS A 372 23.30 -22.48 -15.56
CA LYS A 372 23.97 -23.71 -15.97
C LYS A 372 23.35 -24.97 -15.36
N LEU A 373 22.83 -24.85 -14.12
CA LEU A 373 22.04 -25.91 -13.50
C LEU A 373 20.72 -26.12 -14.22
N SER A 374 20.03 -25.03 -14.54
CA SER A 374 18.77 -25.07 -15.30
C SER A 374 18.95 -25.68 -16.70
N GLU A 375 20.03 -25.34 -17.42
CA GLU A 375 20.35 -25.92 -18.73
C GLU A 375 20.65 -27.43 -18.65
N LYS A 376 21.19 -27.88 -17.53
CA LYS A 376 21.40 -29.33 -17.23
C LYS A 376 20.12 -29.99 -16.69
N ARG A 377 18.99 -29.28 -16.62
CA ARG A 377 17.72 -29.74 -16.05
C ARG A 377 17.81 -30.17 -14.58
N ILE A 378 18.72 -29.55 -13.83
CA ILE A 378 18.84 -29.72 -12.38
C ILE A 378 17.96 -28.65 -11.72
N PHE A 379 16.92 -29.07 -11.03
CA PHE A 379 15.96 -28.18 -10.34
C PHE A 379 15.77 -28.62 -8.89
N PRO A 380 15.69 -27.66 -7.93
CA PRO A 380 15.86 -26.21 -8.13
C PRO A 380 17.26 -25.84 -8.59
N ALA A 381 17.35 -24.86 -9.49
CA ALA A 381 18.66 -24.40 -10.01
C ALA A 381 19.37 -23.45 -9.02
N ILE A 382 19.36 -23.80 -7.74
CA ILE A 382 19.97 -23.02 -6.65
C ILE A 382 21.47 -23.34 -6.60
N ASP A 383 22.28 -22.30 -6.65
CA ASP A 383 23.73 -22.44 -6.46
C ASP A 383 24.06 -22.51 -4.97
N LEU A 384 24.42 -23.71 -4.51
CA LEU A 384 24.74 -23.97 -3.12
C LEU A 384 26.18 -23.53 -2.74
N SER A 385 27.03 -23.19 -3.70
CA SER A 385 28.41 -22.74 -3.45
C SER A 385 28.49 -21.27 -3.04
N LEU A 386 27.45 -20.47 -3.38
CA LEU A 386 27.37 -19.04 -3.14
C LEU A 386 26.46 -18.67 -1.97
N ILE A 387 26.17 -19.62 -1.10
CA ILE A 387 25.33 -19.37 0.08
C ILE A 387 26.13 -18.50 1.05
N HIS A 388 25.91 -17.20 1.00
CA HIS A 388 26.28 -16.34 2.08
C HIS A 388 25.22 -16.46 3.17
N ILE A 389 25.56 -17.17 4.24
CA ILE A 389 24.81 -17.19 5.50
C ILE A 389 25.02 -15.82 6.14
N SER A 390 24.35 -14.80 5.60
CA SER A 390 24.23 -13.52 6.27
C SER A 390 23.26 -13.72 7.43
N GLU A 391 23.79 -13.71 8.64
CA GLU A 391 23.11 -13.84 9.93
C GLU A 391 21.72 -14.51 9.84
N PRO A 392 21.67 -15.85 9.96
CA PRO A 392 20.39 -16.53 10.07
C PRO A 392 19.70 -16.00 11.33
N THR A 393 18.37 -16.01 11.32
CA THR A 393 17.56 -15.99 12.53
C THR A 393 18.28 -16.81 13.60
N ARG A 394 19.09 -16.18 14.47
CA ARG A 394 19.66 -16.86 15.63
C ARG A 394 18.53 -17.14 16.59
N PRO A 395 18.15 -18.40 16.84
CA PRO A 395 17.38 -18.70 18.03
C PRO A 395 18.25 -18.32 19.23
N TYR A 396 17.83 -17.32 19.96
CA TYR A 396 18.37 -17.08 21.28
C TYR A 396 17.92 -18.16 22.23
#